data_fa85a5366e5deec9648389ec00e683de
#
_entry.id   fa85a5366e5deec9648389ec00e683de
#
_cell.length_a   1.000
_cell.length_b   1.000
_cell.length_c   1.000
_cell.angle_alpha   90.00
_cell.angle_beta   90.00
_cell.angle_gamma   90.00
#
_symmetry.space_group_name_H-M   'P 1'
#
loop_
_entity.id
_entity.type
_entity.pdbx_description
1 polymer ?
#
loop_
_entity_poly.entity_id
_entity_poly.type
_entity_poly.pdbx_seq_one_letter_code
_entity_poly.pdbx_strand_id
1 'polypeptide(L)'
;MTTRRKISHTIKITIVIVLIVMVSCNSNTQYRYYSTGKLEEKRVFIEKKDTSTYLLTQYYPNEQMKIQGKVINSKREGVWNEWYADGSVLWSGEYNDDYRLQSKTIGYTKLLLSDSLAPNKPVLLRVYIEGIHRKDLRVGVTNGLIKLAEDNDIYDYVIVPEKSGIMKIYQAYLMHYEDYPEVETRIDTLHVYN
;
A
#
# COMPACT_ATOMS: atom_id res chain seq x y z
N MET A 1 -33.06 64.07 -11.26
CA MET A 1 -33.42 62.94 -12.16
C MET A 1 -32.33 61.90 -12.11
N THR A 2 -32.48 60.86 -11.25
CA THR A 2 -31.41 59.90 -10.91
C THR A 2 -31.68 58.61 -11.67
N THR A 3 -30.93 58.37 -12.73
CA THR A 3 -31.02 57.16 -13.55
C THR A 3 -30.35 55.96 -12.82
N ARG A 4 -31.14 55.15 -12.15
CA ARG A 4 -30.65 53.83 -11.62
C ARG A 4 -30.44 52.89 -12.79
N ARG A 5 -29.20 52.61 -13.14
CA ARG A 5 -28.83 51.51 -14.07
C ARG A 5 -29.21 50.16 -13.44
N LYS A 6 -30.22 49.50 -14.03
CA LYS A 6 -30.51 48.08 -13.71
C LYS A 6 -29.38 47.24 -14.26
N ILE A 7 -28.52 46.72 -13.34
CA ILE A 7 -27.52 45.72 -13.70
C ILE A 7 -28.28 44.47 -14.09
N SER A 8 -28.10 44.02 -15.33
CA SER A 8 -28.78 42.84 -15.89
C SER A 8 -28.50 41.59 -15.05
N HIS A 9 -29.50 40.74 -14.87
CA HIS A 9 -29.39 39.45 -14.16
C HIS A 9 -28.26 38.58 -14.74
N THR A 10 -27.99 38.68 -16.03
CA THR A 10 -26.90 37.98 -16.74
C THR A 10 -25.51 38.34 -16.20
N ILE A 11 -25.27 39.64 -15.92
CA ILE A 11 -23.97 40.11 -15.38
C ILE A 11 -23.76 39.57 -13.95
N LYS A 12 -24.83 39.51 -13.14
CA LYS A 12 -24.76 38.97 -11.78
C LYS A 12 -24.42 37.47 -11.76
N ILE A 13 -25.02 36.69 -12.67
CA ILE A 13 -24.77 35.25 -12.80
C ILE A 13 -23.31 34.99 -13.27
N THR A 14 -22.81 35.77 -14.24
CA THR A 14 -21.44 35.65 -14.74
C THR A 14 -20.40 35.96 -13.65
N ILE A 15 -20.64 36.99 -12.83
CA ILE A 15 -19.77 37.35 -11.72
C ILE A 15 -19.73 36.22 -10.64
N VAL A 16 -20.88 35.60 -10.35
CA VAL A 16 -20.97 34.50 -9.40
C VAL A 16 -20.22 33.27 -9.93
N ILE A 17 -20.35 32.91 -11.21
CA ILE A 17 -19.63 31.79 -11.82
C ILE A 17 -18.11 32.05 -11.83
N VAL A 18 -17.64 33.24 -12.15
CA VAL A 18 -16.25 33.64 -12.13
C VAL A 18 -15.69 33.59 -10.70
N LEU A 19 -16.46 34.00 -9.69
CA LEU A 19 -16.07 33.91 -8.28
C LEU A 19 -15.98 32.44 -7.80
N ILE A 20 -16.88 31.55 -8.23
CA ILE A 20 -16.84 30.13 -7.90
C ILE A 20 -15.61 29.47 -8.54
N VAL A 21 -15.26 29.79 -9.77
CA VAL A 21 -14.05 29.28 -10.44
C VAL A 21 -12.78 29.79 -9.78
N MET A 22 -12.75 31.05 -9.30
CA MET A 22 -11.59 31.60 -8.58
C MET A 22 -11.36 30.97 -7.19
N VAL A 23 -12.43 30.52 -6.50
CA VAL A 23 -12.32 29.86 -5.20
C VAL A 23 -11.83 28.43 -5.34
N SER A 24 -12.07 27.73 -6.46
CA SER A 24 -11.62 26.36 -6.68
C SER A 24 -10.14 26.24 -7.07
N CYS A 25 -9.47 27.33 -7.43
CA CYS A 25 -8.07 27.34 -7.91
C CYS A 25 -7.00 27.46 -6.81
N ASN A 26 -7.38 27.35 -5.52
CA ASN A 26 -6.48 27.63 -4.41
C ASN A 26 -6.23 26.42 -3.49
N SER A 27 -6.52 25.20 -3.96
CA SER A 27 -6.24 24.00 -3.18
C SER A 27 -4.76 23.60 -3.32
N ASN A 28 -4.11 23.36 -2.20
CA ASN A 28 -2.79 22.75 -2.14
C ASN A 28 -2.85 21.22 -2.34
N THR A 29 -3.90 20.74 -2.99
CA THR A 29 -4.18 19.31 -3.17
C THR A 29 -4.38 19.01 -4.65
N GLN A 30 -3.72 17.96 -5.13
CA GLN A 30 -3.88 17.36 -6.45
C GLN A 30 -4.50 15.98 -6.33
N TYR A 31 -5.33 15.62 -7.33
CA TYR A 31 -5.98 14.33 -7.40
C TYR A 31 -5.72 13.69 -8.77
N ARG A 32 -5.52 12.37 -8.78
CA ARG A 32 -5.49 11.54 -9.97
C ARG A 32 -6.51 10.42 -9.82
N TYR A 33 -7.18 10.07 -10.91
CA TYR A 33 -8.26 9.09 -10.91
C TYR A 33 -7.94 7.95 -11.86
N TYR A 34 -8.40 6.75 -11.53
CA TYR A 34 -8.46 5.63 -12.45
C TYR A 34 -9.37 5.94 -13.65
N SER A 35 -9.25 5.16 -14.71
CA SER A 35 -10.17 5.23 -15.87
C SER A 35 -11.64 4.95 -15.49
N THR A 36 -11.88 4.30 -14.36
CA THR A 36 -13.21 4.04 -13.78
C THR A 36 -13.80 5.23 -13.04
N GLY A 37 -13.08 6.36 -12.92
CA GLY A 37 -13.49 7.56 -12.18
C GLY A 37 -13.23 7.49 -10.67
N LYS A 38 -12.73 6.39 -10.14
CA LYS A 38 -12.36 6.24 -8.72
C LYS A 38 -11.03 6.90 -8.44
N LEU A 39 -10.85 7.41 -7.22
CA LEU A 39 -9.61 8.06 -6.79
C LEU A 39 -8.46 7.06 -6.78
N GLU A 40 -7.39 7.40 -7.50
CA GLU A 40 -6.15 6.62 -7.56
C GLU A 40 -5.08 7.21 -6.64
N GLU A 41 -4.94 8.55 -6.66
CA GLU A 41 -3.87 9.24 -5.94
C GLU A 41 -4.32 10.62 -5.46
N LYS A 42 -3.87 10.97 -4.26
CA LYS A 42 -4.03 12.31 -3.67
C LYS A 42 -2.66 12.80 -3.22
N ARG A 43 -2.28 14.01 -3.63
CA ARG A 43 -1.10 14.74 -3.15
C ARG A 43 -1.54 15.97 -2.40
N VAL A 44 -1.10 16.14 -1.17
CA VAL A 44 -1.34 17.33 -0.36
C VAL A 44 0.00 18.03 -0.18
N PHE A 45 0.20 19.16 -0.88
CA PHE A 45 1.43 19.95 -0.76
C PHE A 45 1.49 20.63 0.59
N ILE A 46 2.64 20.58 1.26
CA ILE A 46 2.82 21.16 2.60
C ILE A 46 2.82 22.69 2.48
N GLU A 47 3.47 23.22 1.44
CA GLU A 47 3.48 24.63 1.14
C GLU A 47 2.87 24.91 -0.23
N LYS A 48 2.04 25.97 -0.34
CA LYS A 48 1.33 26.30 -1.59
C LYS A 48 2.23 26.59 -2.81
N LYS A 49 3.45 27.03 -2.57
CA LYS A 49 4.41 27.40 -3.62
C LYS A 49 5.48 26.35 -3.85
N ASP A 50 5.64 25.40 -2.92
CA ASP A 50 6.57 24.31 -3.03
C ASP A 50 5.86 23.02 -3.43
N THR A 51 6.11 22.57 -4.67
CA THR A 51 5.58 21.31 -5.20
C THR A 51 6.53 20.14 -4.97
N SER A 52 7.70 20.37 -4.35
CA SER A 52 8.68 19.34 -4.08
C SER A 52 8.37 18.52 -2.83
N THR A 53 7.56 19.09 -1.91
CA THR A 53 7.24 18.46 -0.61
C THR A 53 5.74 18.27 -0.46
N TYR A 54 5.29 17.01 -0.35
CA TYR A 54 3.88 16.66 -0.22
C TYR A 54 3.64 15.35 0.54
N LEU A 55 2.44 15.19 1.06
CA LEU A 55 1.91 13.92 1.52
C LEU A 55 1.26 13.21 0.32
N LEU A 56 1.73 12.00 0.05
CA LEU A 56 1.18 11.11 -0.95
C LEU A 56 0.23 10.13 -0.30
N THR A 57 -0.96 9.95 -0.88
CA THR A 57 -1.84 8.82 -0.58
C THR A 57 -2.27 8.18 -1.90
N GLN A 58 -2.07 6.87 -2.05
CA GLN A 58 -2.59 6.11 -3.19
C GLN A 58 -3.65 5.12 -2.71
N TYR A 59 -4.56 4.78 -3.60
CA TYR A 59 -5.70 3.93 -3.33
C TYR A 59 -5.75 2.77 -4.33
N TYR A 60 -6.34 1.68 -3.92
CA TYR A 60 -6.75 0.60 -4.81
C TYR A 60 -8.05 0.96 -5.56
N PRO A 61 -8.39 0.25 -6.66
CA PRO A 61 -9.66 0.46 -7.36
C PRO A 61 -10.92 0.22 -6.51
N ASN A 62 -10.80 -0.48 -5.39
CA ASN A 62 -11.87 -0.66 -4.39
C ASN A 62 -11.92 0.47 -3.33
N GLU A 63 -11.15 1.56 -3.53
CA GLU A 63 -11.08 2.76 -2.68
C GLU A 63 -10.39 2.56 -1.32
N GLN A 64 -9.87 1.36 -1.03
CA GLN A 64 -9.01 1.14 0.12
C GLN A 64 -7.65 1.82 -0.07
N MET A 65 -7.07 2.35 1.01
CA MET A 65 -5.71 2.89 0.96
C MET A 65 -4.71 1.82 0.55
N LYS A 66 -3.77 2.18 -0.32
CA LYS A 66 -2.69 1.32 -0.79
C LYS A 66 -1.35 1.70 -0.17
N ILE A 67 -1.02 2.99 -0.17
CA ILE A 67 0.23 3.51 0.38
C ILE A 67 0.03 4.95 0.84
N GLN A 68 0.71 5.34 1.90
CA GLN A 68 0.72 6.71 2.40
C GLN A 68 2.07 7.06 3.00
N GLY A 69 2.57 8.27 2.71
CA GLY A 69 3.80 8.80 3.29
C GLY A 69 4.19 10.15 2.73
N LYS A 70 5.29 10.69 3.22
CA LYS A 70 5.83 11.99 2.82
C LYS A 70 6.82 11.83 1.66
N VAL A 71 6.74 12.72 0.70
CA VAL A 71 7.70 12.84 -0.41
C VAL A 71 8.40 14.20 -0.31
N ILE A 72 9.73 14.21 -0.46
CA ILE A 72 10.58 15.40 -0.56
C ILE A 72 11.47 15.22 -1.78
N ASN A 73 11.46 16.19 -2.71
CA ASN A 73 12.28 16.15 -3.94
C ASN A 73 12.15 14.82 -4.71
N SER A 74 10.91 14.31 -4.82
CA SER A 74 10.59 13.04 -5.49
C SER A 74 11.11 11.78 -4.79
N LYS A 75 11.61 11.87 -3.55
CA LYS A 75 12.09 10.77 -2.74
C LYS A 75 11.17 10.55 -1.52
N ARG A 76 11.02 9.31 -1.12
CA ARG A 76 10.28 8.96 0.10
C ARG A 76 11.07 9.35 1.32
N GLU A 77 10.37 9.92 2.33
CA GLU A 77 11.00 10.42 3.55
C GLU A 77 10.09 10.19 4.76
N GLY A 78 10.69 9.77 5.88
CA GLY A 78 9.98 9.52 7.14
C GLY A 78 9.07 8.30 7.10
N VAL A 79 8.03 8.31 7.94
CA VAL A 79 7.13 7.16 8.11
C VAL A 79 6.26 6.94 6.87
N TRP A 80 6.21 5.69 6.41
CA TRP A 80 5.37 5.18 5.34
C TRP A 80 4.56 3.98 5.78
N ASN A 81 3.33 3.90 5.28
CA ASN A 81 2.43 2.78 5.51
C ASN A 81 1.96 2.20 4.20
N GLU A 82 1.90 0.89 4.10
CA GLU A 82 1.38 0.15 2.96
C GLU A 82 0.30 -0.84 3.43
N TRP A 83 -0.75 -1.00 2.65
CA TRP A 83 -1.89 -1.87 2.95
C TRP A 83 -2.17 -2.81 1.79
N TYR A 84 -2.80 -3.93 2.10
CA TYR A 84 -3.43 -4.82 1.12
C TYR A 84 -4.78 -4.23 0.67
N ALA A 85 -5.32 -4.77 -0.44
CA ALA A 85 -6.61 -4.33 -0.97
C ALA A 85 -7.81 -4.63 -0.04
N ASP A 86 -7.65 -5.50 0.95
CA ASP A 86 -8.62 -5.75 2.01
C ASP A 86 -8.51 -4.77 3.20
N GLY A 87 -7.60 -3.79 3.11
CA GLY A 87 -7.35 -2.79 4.14
C GLY A 87 -6.44 -3.27 5.28
N SER A 88 -6.01 -4.52 5.31
CA SER A 88 -5.05 -5.00 6.31
C SER A 88 -3.65 -4.43 6.04
N VAL A 89 -2.88 -4.19 7.10
CA VAL A 89 -1.53 -3.64 6.98
C VAL A 89 -0.62 -4.62 6.26
N LEU A 90 0.05 -4.15 5.20
CA LEU A 90 1.11 -4.86 4.52
C LEU A 90 2.47 -4.56 5.16
N TRP A 91 2.73 -3.29 5.44
CA TRP A 91 3.98 -2.84 6.04
C TRP A 91 3.84 -1.42 6.60
N SER A 92 4.61 -1.14 7.65
CA SER A 92 4.81 0.21 8.19
C SER A 92 6.28 0.34 8.57
N GLY A 93 6.91 1.45 8.19
CA GLY A 93 8.33 1.68 8.48
C GLY A 93 8.78 3.06 8.01
N GLU A 94 10.08 3.26 7.98
CA GLU A 94 10.67 4.55 7.63
C GLU A 94 11.48 4.48 6.34
N TYR A 95 11.48 5.60 5.61
CA TYR A 95 12.38 5.87 4.49
C TYR A 95 13.29 7.04 4.84
N ASN A 96 14.53 6.96 4.39
CA ASN A 96 15.49 8.05 4.37
C ASN A 96 16.07 8.15 2.96
N ASP A 97 15.82 9.27 2.29
CA ASP A 97 16.29 9.55 0.92
C ASP A 97 15.93 8.43 -0.09
N ASP A 98 14.69 7.89 0.00
CA ASP A 98 14.14 6.75 -0.78
C ASP A 98 14.73 5.37 -0.41
N TYR A 99 15.63 5.31 0.56
CA TYR A 99 16.10 4.05 1.13
C TYR A 99 15.18 3.64 2.28
N ARG A 100 14.65 2.41 2.19
CA ARG A 100 13.82 1.85 3.23
C ARG A 100 14.70 1.44 4.42
N LEU A 101 14.42 2.06 5.59
CA LEU A 101 15.07 1.68 6.83
C LEU A 101 14.42 0.39 7.35
N GLN A 102 15.24 -0.57 7.71
CA GLN A 102 14.74 -1.80 8.30
C GLN A 102 14.43 -1.59 9.78
N SER A 103 13.34 -2.21 10.24
CA SER A 103 13.04 -2.22 11.66
C SER A 103 14.09 -3.05 12.43
N LYS A 104 14.60 -2.49 13.53
CA LYS A 104 15.48 -3.23 14.45
C LYS A 104 14.73 -4.31 15.25
N THR A 105 13.40 -4.24 15.27
CA THR A 105 12.56 -5.17 16.02
C THR A 105 11.63 -5.88 15.06
N ILE A 106 11.76 -7.20 15.00
CA ILE A 106 10.84 -8.06 14.25
C ILE A 106 9.75 -8.53 15.19
N GLY A 107 8.53 -8.21 14.83
CA GLY A 107 7.35 -8.58 15.58
C GLY A 107 6.85 -10.01 15.28
N TYR A 108 5.54 -10.18 15.39
CA TYR A 108 4.88 -11.47 15.19
C TYR A 108 4.80 -11.84 13.70
N THR A 109 4.71 -13.14 13.44
CA THR A 109 4.36 -13.68 12.12
C THR A 109 2.88 -13.99 12.07
N LYS A 110 2.23 -13.67 10.96
CA LYS A 110 0.85 -14.06 10.67
C LYS A 110 0.78 -14.73 9.30
N LEU A 111 0.19 -15.91 9.28
CA LEU A 111 -0.16 -16.61 8.04
C LEU A 111 -1.67 -16.47 7.81
N LEU A 112 -2.06 -16.12 6.60
CA LEU A 112 -3.44 -16.10 6.17
C LEU A 112 -3.60 -17.03 4.96
N LEU A 113 -4.49 -17.98 5.07
CA LEU A 113 -4.86 -18.90 3.99
C LEU A 113 -6.26 -18.53 3.47
N SER A 114 -6.44 -18.68 2.15
CA SER A 114 -7.75 -18.47 1.53
C SER A 114 -8.73 -19.63 1.80
N ASP A 115 -8.20 -20.82 2.11
CA ASP A 115 -8.97 -22.04 2.35
C ASP A 115 -8.17 -23.03 3.20
N SER A 116 -8.79 -24.12 3.62
CA SER A 116 -8.13 -25.26 4.26
C SER A 116 -7.20 -25.99 3.31
N LEU A 117 -6.09 -26.50 3.85
CA LEU A 117 -5.10 -27.23 3.07
C LEU A 117 -5.55 -28.67 2.81
N ALA A 118 -5.61 -29.06 1.54
CA ALA A 118 -5.85 -30.42 1.11
C ALA A 118 -4.87 -30.81 -0.01
N PRO A 119 -4.54 -32.11 -0.17
CA PRO A 119 -3.63 -32.55 -1.22
C PRO A 119 -4.08 -32.14 -2.62
N ASN A 120 -3.12 -31.69 -3.44
CA ASN A 120 -3.33 -31.27 -4.83
C ASN A 120 -4.32 -30.11 -5.04
N LYS A 121 -4.74 -29.43 -3.97
CA LYS A 121 -5.57 -28.21 -4.07
C LYS A 121 -4.70 -26.96 -3.94
N PRO A 122 -4.76 -26.03 -4.91
CA PRO A 122 -4.10 -24.74 -4.76
C PRO A 122 -4.82 -23.89 -3.69
N VAL A 123 -4.04 -23.31 -2.78
CA VAL A 123 -4.51 -22.41 -1.74
C VAL A 123 -3.66 -21.15 -1.77
N LEU A 124 -4.30 -19.98 -1.67
CA LEU A 124 -3.60 -18.72 -1.59
C LEU A 124 -3.06 -18.51 -0.17
N LEU A 125 -1.82 -18.05 -0.08
CA LEU A 125 -1.10 -17.81 1.17
C LEU A 125 -0.61 -16.37 1.20
N ARG A 126 -0.89 -15.67 2.30
CA ARG A 126 -0.21 -14.45 2.70
C ARG A 126 0.70 -14.74 3.89
N VAL A 127 1.92 -14.26 3.81
CA VAL A 127 2.87 -14.28 4.92
C VAL A 127 3.15 -12.84 5.32
N TYR A 128 2.80 -12.50 6.55
CA TYR A 128 3.09 -11.22 7.15
C TYR A 128 4.06 -11.40 8.32
N ILE A 129 5.13 -10.63 8.32
CA ILE A 129 6.06 -10.52 9.46
C ILE A 129 6.15 -9.04 9.80
N GLU A 130 5.77 -8.68 11.03
CA GLU A 130 5.84 -7.30 11.49
C GLU A 130 7.28 -6.77 11.41
N GLY A 131 7.46 -5.62 10.76
CA GLY A 131 8.76 -5.00 10.52
C GLY A 131 9.48 -5.46 9.24
N ILE A 132 9.01 -6.52 8.56
CA ILE A 132 9.60 -7.02 7.32
C ILE A 132 8.69 -6.70 6.14
N HIS A 133 9.23 -6.00 5.15
CA HIS A 133 8.50 -5.77 3.91
C HIS A 133 8.50 -7.04 3.03
N ARG A 134 7.35 -7.34 2.39
CA ARG A 134 7.19 -8.56 1.58
C ARG A 134 8.26 -8.76 0.50
N LYS A 135 8.84 -7.68 -0.04
CA LYS A 135 9.91 -7.75 -1.05
C LYS A 135 11.22 -8.29 -0.50
N ASP A 136 11.44 -8.18 0.80
CA ASP A 136 12.63 -8.66 1.49
C ASP A 136 12.44 -10.07 2.06
N LEU A 137 11.20 -10.59 1.96
CA LEU A 137 10.83 -11.92 2.42
C LEU A 137 10.99 -12.95 1.30
N ARG A 138 11.54 -14.11 1.65
CA ARG A 138 11.55 -15.32 0.81
C ARG A 138 10.80 -16.41 1.54
N VAL A 139 9.90 -17.09 0.84
CA VAL A 139 9.08 -18.14 1.43
C VAL A 139 9.30 -19.44 0.68
N GLY A 140 9.47 -20.51 1.42
CA GLY A 140 9.57 -21.88 0.91
C GLY A 140 8.64 -22.81 1.68
N VAL A 141 8.32 -23.96 1.12
CA VAL A 141 7.49 -24.98 1.78
C VAL A 141 8.12 -26.36 1.67
N THR A 142 7.82 -27.24 2.63
CA THR A 142 7.94 -28.69 2.47
C THR A 142 6.59 -29.27 2.03
N ASN A 143 6.59 -30.51 1.55
CA ASN A 143 5.35 -31.24 1.24
C ASN A 143 4.44 -30.50 0.24
N GLY A 144 5.03 -29.96 -0.84
CA GLY A 144 4.25 -29.30 -1.87
C GLY A 144 5.03 -28.30 -2.72
N LEU A 145 4.32 -27.58 -3.54
CA LEU A 145 4.84 -26.52 -4.41
C LEU A 145 4.42 -25.15 -3.87
N ILE A 146 5.25 -24.14 -4.14
CA ILE A 146 4.96 -22.74 -3.89
C ILE A 146 5.34 -21.91 -5.10
N LYS A 147 4.51 -20.93 -5.47
CA LYS A 147 4.80 -19.92 -6.48
C LYS A 147 4.21 -18.57 -6.06
N LEU A 148 4.67 -17.49 -6.65
CA LEU A 148 4.06 -16.17 -6.45
C LEU A 148 2.62 -16.20 -6.97
N ALA A 149 1.72 -15.53 -6.26
CA ALA A 149 0.37 -15.27 -6.74
C ALA A 149 0.43 -14.18 -7.81
N GLU A 150 -0.13 -14.49 -8.98
CA GLU A 150 -0.23 -13.55 -10.09
C GLU A 150 -1.48 -12.67 -9.88
N ASP A 151 -1.34 -11.36 -10.16
CA ASP A 151 -2.42 -10.36 -10.14
C ASP A 151 -3.33 -10.39 -8.89
N ASN A 152 -2.74 -10.70 -7.72
CA ASN A 152 -3.47 -10.77 -6.46
C ASN A 152 -2.93 -9.76 -5.45
N ASP A 153 -3.74 -8.73 -5.15
CA ASP A 153 -3.39 -7.67 -4.21
C ASP A 153 -3.56 -8.07 -2.73
N ILE A 154 -4.04 -9.29 -2.46
CA ILE A 154 -4.34 -9.76 -1.10
C ILE A 154 -3.37 -10.85 -0.65
N TYR A 155 -3.03 -11.79 -1.54
CA TYR A 155 -2.16 -12.92 -1.25
C TYR A 155 -0.86 -12.85 -2.03
N ASP A 156 0.22 -13.29 -1.43
CA ASP A 156 1.56 -13.22 -2.01
C ASP A 156 1.94 -14.49 -2.77
N TYR A 157 1.37 -15.65 -2.36
CA TYR A 157 1.77 -16.95 -2.86
C TYR A 157 0.58 -17.85 -3.13
N VAL A 158 0.77 -18.79 -4.06
CA VAL A 158 -0.05 -20.00 -4.24
C VAL A 158 0.75 -21.18 -3.74
N ILE A 159 0.20 -21.94 -2.80
CA ILE A 159 0.76 -23.22 -2.34
C ILE A 159 -0.12 -24.37 -2.78
N VAL A 160 0.51 -25.49 -3.16
CA VAL A 160 -0.19 -26.73 -3.54
C VAL A 160 0.41 -27.87 -2.73
N PRO A 161 -0.25 -28.31 -1.65
CA PRO A 161 0.21 -29.45 -0.88
C PRO A 161 0.26 -30.74 -1.74
N GLU A 162 1.29 -31.56 -1.56
CA GLU A 162 1.44 -32.83 -2.29
C GLU A 162 0.63 -33.94 -1.65
N LYS A 163 0.66 -34.04 -0.33
CA LYS A 163 -0.01 -35.08 0.45
C LYS A 163 -0.50 -34.57 1.79
N SER A 164 -1.40 -35.31 2.42
CA SER A 164 -1.83 -35.04 3.81
C SER A 164 -0.67 -35.15 4.80
N GLY A 165 -0.81 -34.49 5.95
CA GLY A 165 0.17 -34.46 7.01
C GLY A 165 0.71 -33.05 7.28
N ILE A 166 1.99 -32.96 7.61
CA ILE A 166 2.61 -31.69 8.03
C ILE A 166 3.25 -31.01 6.81
N MET A 167 2.94 -29.73 6.66
CA MET A 167 3.63 -28.79 5.77
C MET A 167 4.34 -27.75 6.63
N LYS A 168 5.64 -27.54 6.41
CA LYS A 168 6.37 -26.44 7.03
C LYS A 168 6.51 -25.29 6.06
N ILE A 169 6.29 -24.06 6.55
CA ILE A 169 6.51 -22.82 5.85
C ILE A 169 7.79 -22.20 6.36
N TYR A 170 8.79 -22.08 5.50
CA TYR A 170 10.06 -21.43 5.80
C TYR A 170 10.00 -19.98 5.33
N GLN A 171 10.35 -19.05 6.21
CA GLN A 171 10.41 -17.63 5.92
C GLN A 171 11.84 -17.17 6.16
N ALA A 172 12.51 -16.71 5.12
CA ALA A 172 13.85 -16.15 5.21
C ALA A 172 13.81 -14.67 4.83
N TYR A 173 14.42 -13.82 5.63
CA TYR A 173 14.51 -12.38 5.40
C TYR A 173 15.86 -11.84 5.84
N LEU A 174 16.31 -10.78 5.14
CA LEU A 174 17.58 -10.15 5.41
C LEU A 174 17.42 -9.10 6.51
N MET A 175 18.20 -9.24 7.58
CA MET A 175 18.34 -8.21 8.61
C MET A 175 19.64 -7.44 8.39
N HIS A 176 19.55 -6.12 8.36
CA HIS A 176 20.72 -5.26 8.39
C HIS A 176 20.97 -4.81 9.82
N TYR A 177 21.82 -5.53 10.54
CA TYR A 177 22.45 -5.01 11.74
C TYR A 177 23.52 -3.99 11.35
N GLU A 178 23.89 -3.09 12.26
CA GLU A 178 24.77 -1.93 11.97
C GLU A 178 26.09 -2.30 11.26
N ASP A 179 26.58 -3.52 11.44
CA ASP A 179 27.88 -3.94 10.89
C ASP A 179 27.81 -5.11 9.87
N TYR A 180 26.75 -5.93 9.88
CA TYR A 180 26.66 -7.11 9.01
C TYR A 180 25.21 -7.46 8.66
N PRO A 181 24.92 -7.78 7.38
CA PRO A 181 23.64 -8.36 7.01
C PRO A 181 23.55 -9.81 7.47
N GLU A 182 22.51 -10.18 8.19
CA GLU A 182 22.20 -11.55 8.59
C GLU A 182 20.90 -12.03 7.96
N VAL A 183 20.86 -13.30 7.59
CA VAL A 183 19.62 -13.95 7.14
C VAL A 183 18.98 -14.64 8.33
N GLU A 184 17.84 -14.12 8.75
CA GLU A 184 17.03 -14.81 9.74
C GLU A 184 16.02 -15.74 9.07
N THR A 185 15.69 -16.83 9.77
CA THR A 185 14.73 -17.83 9.28
C THR A 185 13.70 -18.12 10.37
N ARG A 186 12.43 -18.10 9.98
CA ARG A 186 11.31 -18.60 10.81
C ARG A 186 10.67 -19.81 10.15
N ILE A 187 10.05 -20.66 10.95
CA ILE A 187 9.37 -21.87 10.48
C ILE A 187 8.00 -21.93 11.16
N ASP A 188 6.97 -21.97 10.37
CA ASP A 188 5.62 -22.27 10.79
C ASP A 188 5.19 -23.65 10.30
N THR A 189 4.24 -24.25 11.01
CA THR A 189 3.75 -25.59 10.72
C THR A 189 2.25 -25.55 10.45
N LEU A 190 1.85 -26.10 9.32
CA LEU A 190 0.46 -26.23 8.89
C LEU A 190 0.11 -27.71 8.76
N HIS A 191 -1.18 -28.01 8.94
CA HIS A 191 -1.72 -29.34 8.74
C HIS A 191 -2.49 -29.43 7.44
N VAL A 192 -2.16 -30.42 6.59
CA VAL A 192 -2.86 -30.75 5.36
C VAL A 192 -3.79 -31.91 5.65
N TYR A 193 -5.07 -31.69 5.47
CA TYR A 193 -6.14 -32.66 5.74
C TYR A 193 -6.51 -33.43 4.47
N ASN A 194 -7.04 -34.64 4.66
CA ASN A 194 -7.58 -35.43 3.53
C ASN A 194 -8.94 -34.88 3.07
#